data_8b752064ee4eab6ae688a412916ac482
#
_entry.id   8b752064ee4eab6ae688a412916ac482
#
_cell.length_a   1.000
_cell.length_b   1.000
_cell.length_c   1.000
_cell.angle_alpha   90.00
_cell.angle_beta   90.00
_cell.angle_gamma   90.00
#
_symmetry.space_group_name_H-M   'P 1'
#
loop_
_entity.id
_entity.type
_entity.pdbx_description
1 polymer ?
#
loop_
_entity_poly.entity_id
_entity_poly.type
_entity_poly.pdbx_seq_one_letter_code
_entity_poly.pdbx_strand_id
1 'polypeptide(L)'
;MDKRIRIAGIVAAIVFAIIIWTSPSDNLPIPEPMSDSSNEFVQVLATNLEKPRAFDFAEEKIFVTEKIGRIRVIDSGILLEDPLATLRTANVFDGGLLGIAVHPSFSENHFLYVYHTYEKNNNLWNKILRITESENKLVDVETIFDGIPGSAFSNGGILKFGPDGKLYAGTGLVSDSSHGSQDLQSLEGKILRLNDDGTIPDDNPFPDSPVYSYGHRDPKGLAWDEYGKLFVSEIGPTKNDEINLVQAGKNYGWPEQECFGNEKFIDSLICYDPAIEPGGIVFYYGDKLKLENSLVMAG
;
A
#
# COMPACT_ATOMS: atom_id res chain seq x y z
N MET A 1 31.39 15.02 0.07
CA MET A 1 30.83 15.75 -1.10
C MET A 1 29.33 15.62 -1.02
N ASP A 2 28.71 16.70 -0.59
CA ASP A 2 27.26 16.77 -0.30
C ASP A 2 26.46 16.78 -1.60
N LYS A 3 25.85 15.64 -1.96
CA LYS A 3 24.80 15.61 -2.97
C LYS A 3 23.47 15.92 -2.28
N ARG A 4 23.18 17.21 -2.17
CA ARG A 4 21.82 17.67 -1.81
C ARG A 4 20.85 17.13 -2.85
N ILE A 5 19.94 16.27 -2.42
CA ILE A 5 18.74 15.91 -3.19
C ILE A 5 18.03 17.23 -3.46
N ARG A 6 17.97 17.65 -4.71
CA ARG A 6 17.18 18.82 -5.11
C ARG A 6 15.73 18.42 -5.05
N ILE A 7 15.05 18.78 -3.97
CA ILE A 7 13.60 18.82 -3.92
C ILE A 7 13.21 20.02 -4.78
N ALA A 8 12.90 19.77 -6.05
CA ALA A 8 12.21 20.77 -6.86
C ALA A 8 10.81 20.87 -6.27
N GLY A 9 10.46 22.05 -5.77
CA GLY A 9 9.09 22.39 -5.42
C GLY A 9 8.23 22.23 -6.67
N ILE A 10 7.51 21.13 -6.76
CA ILE A 10 6.68 20.78 -7.88
C ILE A 10 5.29 21.26 -7.56
N VAL A 11 4.83 22.20 -8.35
CA VAL A 11 3.41 22.28 -8.68
C VAL A 11 3.02 20.88 -9.16
N ALA A 12 2.22 20.20 -8.37
CA ALA A 12 1.85 18.81 -8.56
C ALA A 12 1.22 18.61 -9.95
N ALA A 13 1.97 18.01 -10.85
CA ALA A 13 1.36 17.26 -11.94
C ALA A 13 0.96 15.91 -11.35
N ILE A 14 -0.23 15.88 -10.78
CA ILE A 14 -0.85 14.70 -10.20
C ILE A 14 -1.12 13.77 -11.36
N VAL A 15 -0.40 12.66 -11.45
CA VAL A 15 -0.83 11.52 -12.24
C VAL A 15 -1.98 10.90 -11.44
N PHE A 16 -3.17 11.45 -11.62
CA PHE A 16 -4.39 10.80 -11.19
C PHE A 16 -4.62 9.61 -12.13
N ALA A 17 -4.50 8.39 -11.61
CA ALA A 17 -5.50 7.43 -12.00
C ALA A 17 -6.81 8.01 -11.46
N ILE A 18 -7.54 8.79 -12.26
CA ILE A 18 -8.85 9.33 -11.85
C ILE A 18 -9.77 8.13 -11.74
N ILE A 19 -9.83 7.57 -10.55
CA ILE A 19 -10.89 6.65 -10.17
C ILE A 19 -12.03 7.55 -9.73
N ILE A 20 -12.94 7.84 -10.64
CA ILE A 20 -14.14 8.62 -10.34
C ILE A 20 -15.03 7.80 -9.43
N TRP A 21 -15.11 8.22 -8.17
CA TRP A 21 -16.11 7.71 -7.24
C TRP A 21 -17.42 8.46 -7.48
N THR A 22 -18.48 7.75 -7.89
CA THR A 22 -19.84 8.30 -7.94
C THR A 22 -20.65 7.80 -6.77
N SER A 23 -21.15 8.72 -5.96
CA SER A 23 -22.17 8.43 -4.96
C SER A 23 -23.49 8.01 -5.67
N PRO A 24 -24.29 7.08 -5.12
CA PRO A 24 -25.50 6.55 -5.79
C PRO A 24 -26.63 7.56 -6.00
N SER A 25 -26.49 8.83 -5.65
CA SER A 25 -27.56 9.82 -5.66
C SER A 25 -27.51 10.86 -6.78
N ASP A 26 -26.46 10.88 -7.60
CA ASP A 26 -26.34 11.89 -8.64
C ASP A 26 -26.29 11.24 -10.03
N ASN A 27 -27.39 11.37 -10.79
CA ASN A 27 -27.44 11.10 -12.23
C ASN A 27 -26.60 12.15 -12.99
N LEU A 28 -25.30 12.16 -12.80
CA LEU A 28 -24.40 12.90 -13.67
C LEU A 28 -24.19 12.08 -14.95
N PRO A 29 -24.26 12.70 -16.13
CA PRO A 29 -23.99 11.99 -17.36
C PRO A 29 -22.59 11.41 -17.33
N ILE A 30 -22.46 10.13 -17.66
CA ILE A 30 -21.17 9.46 -17.86
C ILE A 30 -20.41 10.32 -18.89
N PRO A 31 -19.23 10.87 -18.58
CA PRO A 31 -18.46 11.55 -19.58
C PRO A 31 -18.16 10.57 -20.72
N GLU A 32 -18.54 10.92 -21.93
CA GLU A 32 -18.07 10.19 -23.11
C GLU A 32 -16.54 10.18 -23.09
N PRO A 33 -15.89 9.09 -23.54
CA PRO A 33 -14.45 9.05 -23.62
C PRO A 33 -13.99 10.23 -24.44
N MET A 34 -13.25 11.14 -23.81
CA MET A 34 -12.74 12.35 -24.45
C MET A 34 -11.80 11.94 -25.59
N SER A 35 -12.32 11.94 -26.78
CA SER A 35 -11.54 11.91 -28.01
C SER A 35 -10.99 13.32 -28.29
N ASP A 36 -10.04 13.78 -27.50
CA ASP A 36 -9.31 15.00 -27.85
C ASP A 36 -7.81 14.77 -27.77
N SER A 37 -7.20 14.91 -28.91
CA SER A 37 -5.81 14.62 -29.26
C SER A 37 -4.79 15.63 -28.69
N SER A 38 -5.09 16.33 -27.60
CA SER A 38 -4.23 17.40 -27.09
C SER A 38 -3.64 17.18 -25.70
N ASN A 39 -3.95 16.05 -25.00
CA ASN A 39 -3.32 15.70 -23.72
C ASN A 39 -2.91 14.23 -23.71
N GLU A 40 -1.76 13.93 -24.27
CA GLU A 40 -1.16 12.57 -24.33
C GLU A 40 -0.77 11.97 -22.95
N PHE A 41 -1.03 12.67 -21.85
CA PHE A 41 -0.49 12.27 -20.54
C PHE A 41 -1.46 11.54 -19.63
N VAL A 42 -2.75 11.54 -19.90
CA VAL A 42 -3.75 10.87 -19.05
C VAL A 42 -4.67 10.02 -19.90
N GLN A 43 -4.73 8.73 -19.61
CA GLN A 43 -5.63 7.79 -20.23
C GLN A 43 -6.52 7.13 -19.17
N VAL A 44 -7.84 7.12 -19.39
CA VAL A 44 -8.78 6.35 -18.56
C VAL A 44 -8.72 4.89 -19.01
N LEU A 45 -8.20 4.00 -18.15
CA LEU A 45 -8.08 2.57 -18.43
C LEU A 45 -9.34 1.79 -18.04
N ALA A 46 -10.05 2.23 -17.00
CA ALA A 46 -11.25 1.57 -16.53
C ALA A 46 -12.19 2.55 -15.82
N THR A 47 -13.49 2.28 -15.92
CA THR A 47 -14.56 2.92 -15.17
C THR A 47 -15.35 1.85 -14.41
N ASN A 48 -16.31 2.26 -13.54
CA ASN A 48 -17.17 1.34 -12.77
C ASN A 48 -16.44 0.45 -11.75
N LEU A 49 -15.30 0.90 -11.22
CA LEU A 49 -14.69 0.32 -10.04
C LEU A 49 -15.37 0.87 -8.77
N GLU A 50 -15.68 -0.01 -7.81
CA GLU A 50 -16.34 0.37 -6.55
C GLU A 50 -15.35 0.47 -5.40
N LYS A 51 -15.05 1.69 -4.95
CA LYS A 51 -14.10 1.97 -3.85
C LYS A 51 -12.76 1.23 -4.02
N PRO A 52 -12.06 1.40 -5.14
CA PRO A 52 -10.76 0.79 -5.36
C PRO A 52 -9.77 1.27 -4.30
N ARG A 53 -8.85 0.38 -3.88
CA ARG A 53 -7.89 0.65 -2.80
C ARG A 53 -6.44 0.54 -3.24
N ALA A 54 -6.12 -0.49 -3.98
CA ALA A 54 -4.77 -0.74 -4.45
C ALA A 54 -4.79 -1.45 -5.79
N PHE A 55 -3.69 -1.37 -6.51
CA PHE A 55 -3.49 -2.14 -7.73
C PHE A 55 -2.02 -2.55 -7.86
N ASP A 56 -1.80 -3.61 -8.62
CA ASP A 56 -0.48 -4.05 -9.04
C ASP A 56 -0.54 -4.71 -10.42
N PHE A 57 0.60 -4.92 -11.04
CA PHE A 57 0.73 -5.30 -12.46
C PHE A 57 1.39 -6.65 -12.61
N ALA A 58 0.89 -7.43 -13.56
CA ALA A 58 1.57 -8.61 -14.08
C ALA A 58 1.39 -8.66 -15.59
N GLU A 59 2.47 -8.53 -16.35
CA GLU A 59 2.44 -8.54 -17.82
C GLU A 59 1.49 -7.45 -18.38
N GLU A 60 0.42 -7.84 -19.08
CA GLU A 60 -0.61 -6.92 -19.59
C GLU A 60 -1.82 -6.81 -18.67
N LYS A 61 -1.80 -7.46 -17.50
CA LYS A 61 -2.88 -7.44 -16.51
C LYS A 61 -2.63 -6.42 -15.42
N ILE A 62 -3.71 -5.76 -14.99
CA ILE A 62 -3.74 -4.93 -13.79
C ILE A 62 -4.74 -5.57 -12.84
N PHE A 63 -4.30 -5.92 -11.65
CA PHE A 63 -5.17 -6.41 -10.58
C PHE A 63 -5.52 -5.27 -9.64
N VAL A 64 -6.81 -5.05 -9.39
CA VAL A 64 -7.31 -3.95 -8.57
C VAL A 64 -8.15 -4.51 -7.43
N THR A 65 -7.83 -4.13 -6.19
CA THR A 65 -8.69 -4.42 -5.04
C THR A 65 -9.79 -3.38 -4.93
N GLU A 66 -11.02 -3.84 -4.73
CA GLU A 66 -12.14 -3.02 -4.29
C GLU A 66 -12.41 -3.29 -2.81
N LYS A 67 -12.51 -2.25 -2.01
CA LYS A 67 -12.67 -2.31 -0.56
C LYS A 67 -13.72 -3.30 -0.08
N ILE A 68 -14.79 -3.47 -0.85
CA ILE A 68 -15.91 -4.37 -0.55
C ILE A 68 -15.55 -5.85 -0.64
N GLY A 69 -14.33 -6.20 -1.09
CA GLY A 69 -13.82 -7.57 -1.13
C GLY A 69 -13.62 -8.13 -2.53
N ARG A 70 -13.81 -7.37 -3.60
CA ARG A 70 -13.59 -7.86 -4.97
C ARG A 70 -12.17 -7.58 -5.43
N ILE A 71 -11.61 -8.52 -6.17
CA ILE A 71 -10.40 -8.34 -6.96
C ILE A 71 -10.83 -8.24 -8.42
N ARG A 72 -10.60 -7.08 -9.03
CA ARG A 72 -10.92 -6.81 -10.43
C ARG A 72 -9.67 -6.98 -11.28
N VAL A 73 -9.89 -7.36 -12.53
CA VAL A 73 -8.81 -7.53 -13.51
C VAL A 73 -9.09 -6.62 -14.71
N ILE A 74 -8.08 -5.85 -15.08
CA ILE A 74 -8.00 -5.17 -16.38
C ILE A 74 -6.99 -5.97 -17.18
N ASP A 75 -7.44 -6.64 -18.23
CA ASP A 75 -6.61 -7.46 -19.11
C ASP A 75 -6.52 -6.79 -20.47
N SER A 76 -5.30 -6.52 -20.93
CA SER A 76 -5.05 -5.86 -22.22
C SER A 76 -5.86 -4.57 -22.38
N GLY A 77 -6.02 -3.79 -21.30
CA GLY A 77 -6.74 -2.52 -21.26
C GLY A 77 -8.27 -2.66 -21.15
N ILE A 78 -8.81 -3.86 -20.94
CA ILE A 78 -10.25 -4.11 -20.82
C ILE A 78 -10.57 -4.57 -19.39
N LEU A 79 -11.44 -3.83 -18.69
CA LEU A 79 -11.98 -4.29 -17.40
C LEU A 79 -12.88 -5.48 -17.61
N LEU A 80 -12.51 -6.62 -17.04
CA LEU A 80 -13.34 -7.83 -17.11
C LEU A 80 -14.64 -7.64 -16.31
N GLU A 81 -15.75 -8.19 -16.83
CA GLU A 81 -17.08 -8.08 -16.24
C GLU A 81 -17.11 -8.76 -14.86
N ASP A 82 -16.66 -10.01 -14.81
CA ASP A 82 -16.59 -10.78 -13.58
C ASP A 82 -15.33 -10.47 -12.78
N PRO A 83 -15.42 -10.32 -11.44
CA PRO A 83 -14.23 -10.22 -10.60
C PRO A 83 -13.47 -11.55 -10.58
N LEU A 84 -12.14 -11.50 -10.50
CA LEU A 84 -11.30 -12.67 -10.26
C LEU A 84 -11.69 -13.41 -8.98
N ALA A 85 -12.00 -12.66 -7.93
CA ALA A 85 -12.42 -13.19 -6.64
C ALA A 85 -13.34 -12.20 -5.92
N THR A 86 -14.22 -12.75 -5.06
CA THR A 86 -14.98 -11.99 -4.08
C THR A 86 -14.76 -12.59 -2.70
N LEU A 87 -14.07 -11.86 -1.84
CA LEU A 87 -13.72 -12.26 -0.48
C LEU A 87 -14.69 -11.61 0.52
N ARG A 88 -15.07 -12.35 1.56
CA ARG A 88 -15.89 -11.79 2.64
C ARG A 88 -15.01 -10.94 3.55
N THR A 89 -15.16 -9.64 3.51
CA THR A 89 -14.39 -8.66 4.28
C THR A 89 -15.22 -8.00 5.37
N ALA A 90 -14.55 -7.50 6.44
CA ALA A 90 -15.14 -6.52 7.34
C ALA A 90 -15.04 -5.13 6.68
N ASN A 91 -16.06 -4.76 5.91
CA ASN A 91 -16.12 -3.47 5.21
C ASN A 91 -16.52 -2.34 6.18
N VAL A 92 -15.59 -1.98 7.06
CA VAL A 92 -15.70 -0.86 8.00
C VAL A 92 -14.95 0.36 7.43
N PHE A 93 -14.96 1.51 8.12
CA PHE A 93 -14.42 2.78 7.62
C PHE A 93 -13.13 2.66 6.79
N ASP A 94 -12.00 2.21 7.37
CA ASP A 94 -10.74 2.02 6.67
C ASP A 94 -10.36 0.53 6.50
N GLY A 95 -11.19 -0.38 6.98
CA GLY A 95 -11.03 -1.82 6.80
C GLY A 95 -11.71 -2.33 5.53
N GLY A 96 -11.37 -3.54 5.11
CA GLY A 96 -11.89 -4.20 3.91
C GLY A 96 -10.82 -5.00 3.19
N LEU A 97 -10.92 -5.13 1.87
CA LEU A 97 -9.83 -5.61 1.03
C LEU A 97 -8.97 -4.41 0.67
N LEU A 98 -7.71 -4.43 1.09
CA LEU A 98 -6.82 -3.27 1.05
C LEU A 98 -5.71 -3.45 0.00
N GLY A 99 -4.48 -3.70 0.42
CA GLY A 99 -3.34 -3.85 -0.48
C GLY A 99 -3.40 -5.10 -1.36
N ILE A 100 -2.69 -5.04 -2.47
CA ILE A 100 -2.42 -6.17 -3.35
C ILE A 100 -0.96 -6.10 -3.79
N ALA A 101 -0.32 -7.26 -3.91
CA ALA A 101 0.99 -7.41 -4.49
C ALA A 101 1.02 -8.62 -5.42
N VAL A 102 1.59 -8.46 -6.59
CA VAL A 102 1.86 -9.55 -7.53
C VAL A 102 3.21 -10.18 -7.19
N HIS A 103 3.28 -11.51 -7.20
CA HIS A 103 4.55 -12.21 -6.99
C HIS A 103 5.55 -11.87 -8.10
N PRO A 104 6.85 -11.66 -7.80
CA PRO A 104 7.87 -11.36 -8.83
C PRO A 104 7.99 -12.41 -9.94
N SER A 105 7.69 -13.69 -9.63
CA SER A 105 7.63 -14.79 -10.61
C SER A 105 6.18 -15.15 -10.97
N PHE A 106 5.30 -14.17 -11.13
CA PHE A 106 3.88 -14.41 -11.43
C PHE A 106 3.66 -15.25 -12.70
N SER A 107 4.47 -15.04 -13.72
CA SER A 107 4.41 -15.84 -14.96
C SER A 107 4.63 -17.35 -14.75
N GLU A 108 5.22 -17.75 -13.61
CA GLU A 108 5.49 -19.14 -13.28
C GLU A 108 4.48 -19.71 -12.27
N ASN A 109 4.12 -18.91 -11.26
CA ASN A 109 3.36 -19.39 -10.11
C ASN A 109 1.93 -18.84 -10.01
N HIS A 110 1.63 -17.77 -10.74
CA HIS A 110 0.33 -17.09 -10.74
C HIS A 110 -0.16 -16.64 -9.36
N PHE A 111 0.77 -16.24 -8.47
CA PHE A 111 0.45 -15.83 -7.11
C PHE A 111 0.20 -14.33 -6.98
N LEU A 112 -0.89 -14.01 -6.30
CA LEU A 112 -1.27 -12.67 -5.84
C LEU A 112 -1.37 -12.69 -4.32
N TYR A 113 -1.04 -11.59 -3.70
CA TYR A 113 -1.13 -11.41 -2.25
C TYR A 113 -2.06 -10.26 -1.95
N VAL A 114 -2.96 -10.43 -0.99
CA VAL A 114 -3.88 -9.37 -0.58
C VAL A 114 -3.92 -9.22 0.93
N TYR A 115 -4.01 -7.96 1.38
CA TYR A 115 -4.23 -7.61 2.77
C TYR A 115 -5.72 -7.41 3.02
N HIS A 116 -6.24 -8.08 4.05
CA HIS A 116 -7.67 -8.27 4.20
C HIS A 116 -8.11 -8.10 5.65
N THR A 117 -9.05 -7.18 5.89
CA THR A 117 -9.66 -7.00 7.21
C THR A 117 -10.85 -7.95 7.38
N TYR A 118 -10.91 -8.64 8.50
CA TYR A 118 -11.99 -9.57 8.85
C TYR A 118 -12.41 -9.41 10.30
N GLU A 119 -13.59 -9.94 10.64
CA GLU A 119 -14.13 -9.94 11.98
C GLU A 119 -14.05 -11.35 12.60
N LYS A 120 -13.56 -11.42 13.85
CA LYS A 120 -13.51 -12.64 14.64
C LYS A 120 -13.75 -12.29 16.10
N ASN A 121 -14.77 -12.94 16.71
CA ASN A 121 -15.16 -12.71 18.11
C ASN A 121 -15.45 -11.23 18.42
N ASN A 122 -16.18 -10.53 17.54
CA ASN A 122 -16.50 -9.11 17.63
C ASN A 122 -15.29 -8.16 17.65
N ASN A 123 -14.12 -8.64 17.23
CA ASN A 123 -12.92 -7.81 17.05
C ASN A 123 -12.52 -7.82 15.58
N LEU A 124 -11.94 -6.72 15.14
CA LEU A 124 -11.36 -6.61 13.81
C LEU A 124 -9.91 -7.12 13.82
N TRP A 125 -9.59 -7.84 12.79
CA TRP A 125 -8.25 -8.37 12.54
C TRP A 125 -7.89 -8.20 11.08
N ASN A 126 -6.61 -8.19 10.80
CA ASN A 126 -6.10 -8.22 9.44
C ASN A 126 -5.27 -9.48 9.21
N LYS A 127 -5.23 -9.92 7.96
CA LYS A 127 -4.43 -11.06 7.52
C LYS A 127 -3.95 -10.86 6.09
N ILE A 128 -2.97 -11.65 5.69
CA ILE A 128 -2.47 -11.73 4.33
C ILE A 128 -2.89 -13.05 3.73
N LEU A 129 -3.55 -12.97 2.58
CA LEU A 129 -3.93 -14.13 1.79
C LEU A 129 -3.03 -14.22 0.56
N ARG A 130 -2.61 -15.44 0.21
CA ARG A 130 -2.08 -15.77 -1.10
C ARG A 130 -3.20 -16.36 -1.95
N ILE A 131 -3.32 -15.86 -3.16
CA ILE A 131 -4.34 -16.24 -4.13
C ILE A 131 -3.64 -16.83 -5.33
N THR A 132 -4.08 -17.99 -5.78
CA THR A 132 -3.64 -18.57 -7.05
C THR A 132 -4.65 -18.22 -8.13
N GLU A 133 -4.17 -17.56 -9.17
CA GLU A 133 -4.96 -17.16 -10.35
C GLU A 133 -4.69 -18.12 -11.51
N SER A 134 -5.69 -18.43 -12.31
CA SER A 134 -5.53 -19.03 -13.64
C SER A 134 -6.65 -18.58 -14.56
N GLU A 135 -6.29 -18.11 -15.75
CA GLU A 135 -7.25 -17.66 -16.79
C GLU A 135 -8.26 -16.63 -16.25
N ASN A 136 -7.79 -15.68 -15.45
CA ASN A 136 -8.59 -14.64 -14.79
C ASN A 136 -9.64 -15.20 -13.80
N LYS A 137 -9.37 -16.37 -13.23
CA LYS A 137 -10.23 -17.01 -12.23
C LYS A 137 -9.45 -17.38 -10.98
N LEU A 138 -10.13 -17.33 -9.85
CA LEU A 138 -9.64 -17.84 -8.59
C LEU A 138 -9.51 -19.36 -8.64
N VAL A 139 -8.31 -19.89 -8.36
CA VAL A 139 -8.06 -21.33 -8.25
C VAL A 139 -7.98 -21.73 -6.77
N ASP A 140 -7.22 -20.99 -5.98
CA ASP A 140 -7.00 -21.29 -4.56
C ASP A 140 -6.79 -20.02 -3.74
N VAL A 141 -7.09 -20.10 -2.42
CA VAL A 141 -6.87 -19.04 -1.44
C VAL A 141 -6.28 -19.64 -0.17
N GLU A 142 -5.09 -19.20 0.17
CA GLU A 142 -4.40 -19.61 1.39
C GLU A 142 -4.17 -18.42 2.32
N THR A 143 -4.39 -18.60 3.63
CA THR A 143 -3.96 -17.61 4.62
C THR A 143 -2.49 -17.88 4.95
N ILE A 144 -1.60 -16.98 4.52
CA ILE A 144 -0.16 -17.13 4.77
C ILE A 144 0.29 -16.40 6.04
N PHE A 145 -0.43 -15.36 6.46
CA PHE A 145 -0.12 -14.65 7.69
C PHE A 145 -1.41 -14.10 8.33
N ASP A 146 -1.58 -14.28 9.64
CA ASP A 146 -2.80 -13.92 10.38
C ASP A 146 -2.46 -13.27 11.73
N GLY A 147 -3.48 -12.72 12.39
CA GLY A 147 -3.36 -12.18 13.75
C GLY A 147 -2.79 -10.76 13.79
N ILE A 148 -2.80 -10.02 12.69
CA ILE A 148 -2.50 -8.60 12.71
C ILE A 148 -3.71 -7.86 13.33
N PRO A 149 -3.54 -7.06 14.40
CA PRO A 149 -4.63 -6.28 14.96
C PRO A 149 -5.27 -5.36 13.92
N GLY A 150 -6.60 -5.29 13.94
CA GLY A 150 -7.38 -4.45 13.02
C GLY A 150 -8.26 -3.47 13.77
N SER A 151 -8.63 -2.38 13.11
CA SER A 151 -9.51 -1.37 13.68
C SER A 151 -10.49 -0.82 12.64
N ALA A 152 -11.38 0.08 13.06
CA ALA A 152 -12.21 0.82 12.13
C ALA A 152 -11.40 1.81 11.27
N PHE A 153 -10.28 2.30 11.80
CA PHE A 153 -9.39 3.28 11.19
C PHE A 153 -7.94 2.79 11.27
N SER A 154 -7.05 3.37 10.46
CA SER A 154 -5.60 3.14 10.55
C SER A 154 -5.20 1.66 10.47
N ASN A 155 -5.65 0.96 9.43
CA ASN A 155 -5.29 -0.45 9.23
C ASN A 155 -3.96 -0.66 8.51
N GLY A 156 -3.32 0.41 8.00
CA GLY A 156 -2.21 0.26 7.06
C GLY A 156 -2.67 -0.41 5.78
N GLY A 157 -2.21 -1.63 5.56
CA GLY A 157 -2.73 -2.54 4.54
C GLY A 157 -1.96 -2.53 3.23
N ILE A 158 -0.91 -1.74 3.09
CA ILE A 158 -0.04 -1.79 1.92
C ILE A 158 0.75 -3.09 1.90
N LEU A 159 0.84 -3.71 0.71
CA LEU A 159 1.68 -4.87 0.40
C LEU A 159 2.59 -4.55 -0.76
N LYS A 160 3.84 -4.99 -0.71
CA LYS A 160 4.74 -4.95 -1.87
C LYS A 160 5.90 -5.93 -1.72
N PHE A 161 6.32 -6.54 -2.83
CA PHE A 161 7.58 -7.27 -2.86
C PHE A 161 8.77 -6.31 -2.95
N GLY A 162 9.75 -6.52 -2.07
CA GLY A 162 11.02 -5.82 -2.12
C GLY A 162 11.97 -6.38 -3.18
N PRO A 163 13.06 -5.67 -3.49
CA PRO A 163 14.09 -6.13 -4.43
C PRO A 163 14.82 -7.40 -3.95
N ASP A 164 14.68 -7.74 -2.66
CA ASP A 164 15.19 -8.96 -2.03
C ASP A 164 14.23 -10.17 -2.19
N GLY A 165 13.11 -9.98 -2.91
CA GLY A 165 12.08 -11.01 -3.12
C GLY A 165 11.22 -11.32 -1.89
N LYS A 166 11.30 -10.51 -0.82
CA LYS A 166 10.46 -10.68 0.36
C LYS A 166 9.20 -9.82 0.27
N LEU A 167 8.12 -10.29 0.90
CA LEU A 167 6.86 -9.59 0.99
C LEU A 167 6.90 -8.62 2.18
N TYR A 168 6.74 -7.33 1.91
CA TYR A 168 6.63 -6.30 2.93
C TYR A 168 5.18 -5.88 3.11
N ALA A 169 4.79 -5.64 4.37
CA ALA A 169 3.45 -5.18 4.73
C ALA A 169 3.52 -4.04 5.75
N GLY A 170 2.78 -2.96 5.49
CA GLY A 170 2.57 -1.91 6.49
C GLY A 170 1.34 -2.21 7.33
N THR A 171 1.46 -2.17 8.65
CA THR A 171 0.36 -2.35 9.60
C THR A 171 0.06 -1.05 10.32
N GLY A 172 -1.21 -0.82 10.59
CA GLY A 172 -1.66 0.36 11.34
C GLY A 172 -1.88 0.10 12.82
N LEU A 173 -2.73 0.90 13.45
CA LEU A 173 -2.99 0.90 14.88
C LEU A 173 -4.44 0.48 15.20
N VAL A 174 -4.65 -0.12 16.36
CA VAL A 174 -6.01 -0.30 16.91
C VAL A 174 -6.56 1.03 17.39
N SER A 175 -5.73 1.87 18.02
CA SER A 175 -6.06 3.26 18.36
C SER A 175 -4.80 4.10 18.50
N ASP A 176 -4.90 5.43 18.35
CA ASP A 176 -3.79 6.36 18.52
C ASP A 176 -3.22 6.39 19.95
N SER A 177 -3.97 5.93 20.94
CA SER A 177 -3.53 5.78 22.33
C SER A 177 -2.84 4.43 22.60
N SER A 178 -2.80 3.52 21.62
CA SER A 178 -2.14 2.24 21.78
C SER A 178 -0.63 2.43 21.78
N HIS A 179 0.06 1.67 22.62
CA HIS A 179 1.53 1.62 22.62
C HIS A 179 2.04 0.44 21.78
N GLY A 180 1.16 -0.21 21.01
CA GLY A 180 1.48 -1.36 20.19
C GLY A 180 2.58 -1.10 19.17
N SER A 181 2.68 0.14 18.63
CA SER A 181 3.75 0.51 17.69
C SER A 181 5.15 0.46 18.32
N GLN A 182 5.28 0.66 19.63
CA GLN A 182 6.55 0.57 20.37
C GLN A 182 6.82 -0.84 20.94
N ASP A 183 5.81 -1.69 21.04
CA ASP A 183 5.93 -3.05 21.53
C ASP A 183 6.33 -4.00 20.37
N LEU A 184 7.51 -4.61 20.44
CA LEU A 184 8.00 -5.58 19.46
C LEU A 184 7.24 -6.91 19.46
N GLN A 185 6.43 -7.19 20.49
CA GLN A 185 5.55 -8.36 20.54
C GLN A 185 4.18 -8.06 19.87
N SER A 186 3.86 -6.81 19.61
CA SER A 186 2.67 -6.37 18.89
C SER A 186 2.96 -6.22 17.39
N LEU A 187 1.97 -6.52 16.57
CA LEU A 187 2.03 -6.27 15.12
C LEU A 187 1.40 -4.93 14.71
N GLU A 188 1.06 -4.07 15.67
CA GLU A 188 0.56 -2.72 15.40
C GLU A 188 1.70 -1.76 15.05
N GLY A 189 1.49 -0.90 14.06
CA GLY A 189 2.43 0.17 13.71
C GLY A 189 3.81 -0.36 13.31
N LYS A 190 3.85 -1.30 12.38
CA LYS A 190 5.05 -1.99 11.90
C LYS A 190 5.17 -1.95 10.38
N ILE A 191 6.39 -2.02 9.92
CA ILE A 191 6.66 -2.64 8.63
C ILE A 191 7.06 -4.08 8.91
N LEU A 192 6.30 -5.02 8.36
CA LEU A 192 6.58 -6.45 8.43
C LEU A 192 7.35 -6.88 7.18
N ARG A 193 8.20 -7.93 7.32
CA ARG A 193 8.91 -8.57 6.22
C ARG A 193 8.80 -10.08 6.36
N LEU A 194 8.28 -10.73 5.32
CA LEU A 194 7.92 -12.13 5.28
C LEU A 194 8.50 -12.82 4.04
N ASN A 195 8.70 -14.12 4.10
CA ASN A 195 8.83 -14.94 2.91
C ASN A 195 7.49 -14.99 2.16
N ASP A 196 7.50 -15.42 0.91
CA ASP A 196 6.31 -15.55 0.06
C ASP A 196 5.30 -16.60 0.56
N ASP A 197 5.73 -17.52 1.42
CA ASP A 197 4.88 -18.49 2.11
C ASP A 197 4.38 -18.00 3.49
N GLY A 198 4.71 -16.77 3.89
CA GLY A 198 4.34 -16.16 5.17
C GLY A 198 5.26 -16.52 6.34
N THR A 199 6.28 -17.35 6.13
CA THR A 199 7.28 -17.64 7.16
C THR A 199 8.19 -16.43 7.40
N ILE A 200 8.87 -16.43 8.54
CA ILE A 200 9.77 -15.33 8.93
C ILE A 200 11.14 -15.56 8.28
N PRO A 201 11.70 -14.58 7.54
CA PRO A 201 13.07 -14.66 7.04
C PRO A 201 14.10 -14.74 8.16
N ASP A 202 15.09 -15.64 8.01
CA ASP A 202 16.16 -15.84 9.01
C ASP A 202 17.03 -14.58 9.21
N ASP A 203 17.06 -13.70 8.23
CA ASP A 203 17.82 -12.45 8.23
C ASP A 203 17.00 -11.21 8.65
N ASN A 204 15.82 -11.42 9.25
CA ASN A 204 15.05 -10.33 9.85
C ASN A 204 15.82 -9.73 11.04
N PRO A 205 15.66 -8.40 11.29
CA PRO A 205 16.42 -7.70 12.33
C PRO A 205 16.12 -8.17 13.76
N PHE A 206 14.95 -8.77 13.98
CA PHE A 206 14.55 -9.33 15.26
C PHE A 206 14.34 -10.84 15.10
N PRO A 207 15.05 -11.68 15.88
CA PRO A 207 14.92 -13.13 15.79
C PRO A 207 13.47 -13.61 15.96
N ASP A 208 13.05 -14.54 15.12
CA ASP A 208 11.70 -15.15 15.13
C ASP A 208 10.55 -14.13 15.04
N SER A 209 10.79 -12.92 14.52
CA SER A 209 9.81 -11.86 14.40
C SER A 209 9.65 -11.41 12.96
N PRO A 210 8.40 -11.18 12.49
CA PRO A 210 8.14 -10.61 11.18
C PRO A 210 8.45 -9.11 11.11
N VAL A 211 8.75 -8.46 12.24
CA VAL A 211 8.97 -7.02 12.33
C VAL A 211 10.27 -6.64 11.63
N TYR A 212 10.16 -5.75 10.63
CA TYR A 212 11.31 -5.15 9.95
C TYR A 212 11.69 -3.80 10.56
N SER A 213 10.69 -2.95 10.83
CA SER A 213 10.81 -1.69 11.56
C SER A 213 9.55 -1.42 12.38
N TYR A 214 9.62 -0.51 13.34
CA TYR A 214 8.54 -0.24 14.29
C TYR A 214 8.43 1.24 14.65
N GLY A 215 7.39 1.59 15.42
CA GLY A 215 7.12 2.99 15.75
C GLY A 215 6.44 3.75 14.62
N HIS A 216 5.70 3.04 13.75
CA HIS A 216 4.88 3.60 12.69
C HIS A 216 3.45 3.84 13.17
N ARG A 217 2.72 4.73 12.49
CA ARG A 217 1.31 4.98 12.75
C ARG A 217 0.38 4.31 11.75
N ASP A 218 0.43 4.72 10.50
CA ASP A 218 -0.48 4.24 9.45
C ASP A 218 0.20 4.27 8.07
N PRO A 219 1.11 3.32 7.78
CA PRO A 219 1.82 3.22 6.52
C PRO A 219 0.87 2.99 5.34
N LYS A 220 0.99 3.80 4.28
CA LYS A 220 0.13 3.75 3.08
C LYS A 220 0.87 3.44 1.79
N GLY A 221 2.18 3.63 1.74
CA GLY A 221 2.97 3.36 0.55
C GLY A 221 4.35 2.81 0.87
N LEU A 222 4.84 1.91 0.02
CA LEU A 222 6.19 1.35 0.05
C LEU A 222 6.85 1.53 -1.31
N ALA A 223 8.07 2.03 -1.34
CA ALA A 223 8.87 2.10 -2.56
C ALA A 223 10.36 1.92 -2.27
N TRP A 224 11.08 1.32 -3.20
CA TRP A 224 12.54 1.20 -3.14
C TRP A 224 13.19 2.03 -4.23
N ASP A 225 14.30 2.69 -3.89
CA ASP A 225 15.17 3.30 -4.90
C ASP A 225 16.06 2.23 -5.58
N GLU A 226 16.82 2.66 -6.58
CA GLU A 226 17.75 1.78 -7.32
C GLU A 226 18.87 1.16 -6.46
N TYR A 227 19.09 1.71 -5.24
CA TYR A 227 20.07 1.22 -4.26
C TYR A 227 19.44 0.29 -3.22
N GLY A 228 18.15 -0.04 -3.36
CA GLY A 228 17.41 -0.89 -2.42
C GLY A 228 17.02 -0.21 -1.11
N LYS A 229 17.03 1.14 -1.04
CA LYS A 229 16.55 1.86 0.15
C LYS A 229 15.04 1.95 0.14
N LEU A 230 14.44 1.56 1.25
CA LEU A 230 12.99 1.55 1.43
C LEU A 230 12.47 2.92 1.88
N PHE A 231 11.51 3.46 1.15
CA PHE A 231 10.74 4.65 1.50
C PHE A 231 9.31 4.25 1.85
N VAL A 232 8.77 4.88 2.88
CA VAL A 232 7.41 4.63 3.37
C VAL A 232 6.69 5.95 3.51
N SER A 233 5.47 6.05 2.98
CA SER A 233 4.55 7.15 3.27
C SER A 233 3.62 6.77 4.42
N GLU A 234 3.37 7.70 5.33
CA GLU A 234 2.53 7.50 6.51
C GLU A 234 1.56 8.65 6.73
N ILE A 235 0.34 8.32 7.16
CA ILE A 235 -0.65 9.31 7.59
C ILE A 235 -0.47 9.59 9.09
N GLY A 236 -0.28 10.86 9.42
CA GLY A 236 -0.28 11.38 10.79
C GLY A 236 -1.70 11.43 11.41
N PRO A 237 -1.83 11.83 12.68
CA PRO A 237 -3.15 11.85 13.34
C PRO A 237 -4.09 12.95 12.81
N THR A 238 -3.58 14.15 12.56
CA THR A 238 -4.33 15.32 12.05
C THR A 238 -3.45 16.23 11.19
N LYS A 239 -2.16 16.06 11.29
CA LYS A 239 -1.07 16.74 10.59
C LYS A 239 0.16 15.85 10.69
N ASN A 240 1.30 16.34 10.21
CA ASN A 240 2.57 15.64 10.33
C ASN A 240 2.54 14.28 9.60
N ASP A 241 1.99 14.27 8.39
CA ASP A 241 2.17 13.14 7.49
C ASP A 241 3.65 13.02 7.12
N GLU A 242 4.13 11.80 6.94
CA GLU A 242 5.55 11.54 6.84
C GLU A 242 5.94 10.78 5.58
N ILE A 243 7.13 11.08 5.09
CA ILE A 243 7.90 10.16 4.25
C ILE A 243 9.12 9.72 5.05
N ASN A 244 9.22 8.43 5.29
CA ASN A 244 10.28 7.81 6.06
C ASN A 244 11.27 7.06 5.16
N LEU A 245 12.57 7.22 5.41
CA LEU A 245 13.62 6.36 4.88
C LEU A 245 13.81 5.20 5.85
N VAL A 246 13.21 4.04 5.53
CA VAL A 246 13.11 2.94 6.48
C VAL A 246 14.32 2.01 6.44
N GLN A 247 14.84 1.68 7.62
CA GLN A 247 15.96 0.79 7.85
C GLN A 247 15.56 -0.36 8.78
N ALA A 248 16.15 -1.52 8.55
CA ALA A 248 15.94 -2.70 9.37
C ALA A 248 16.22 -2.45 10.87
N GLY A 249 15.30 -2.88 11.72
CA GLY A 249 15.43 -2.82 13.17
C GLY A 249 15.28 -1.43 13.79
N LYS A 250 14.94 -0.40 13.00
CA LYS A 250 14.85 0.98 13.50
C LYS A 250 13.45 1.34 13.98
N ASN A 251 13.42 2.31 14.92
CA ASN A 251 12.23 2.86 15.56
C ASN A 251 11.94 4.26 14.99
N TYR A 252 10.72 4.48 14.50
CA TYR A 252 10.26 5.73 13.89
C TYR A 252 9.43 6.61 14.84
N GLY A 253 9.29 6.19 16.09
CA GLY A 253 8.95 7.05 17.23
C GLY A 253 7.48 7.12 17.61
N TRP A 254 6.53 6.76 16.75
CA TRP A 254 5.11 6.87 17.12
C TRP A 254 4.79 6.05 18.38
N PRO A 255 3.99 6.56 19.37
CA PRO A 255 3.41 7.92 19.44
C PRO A 255 4.30 8.96 20.14
N GLU A 256 5.53 8.62 20.57
CA GLU A 256 6.39 9.49 21.34
C GLU A 256 7.06 10.58 20.49
N GLN A 257 7.15 10.36 19.19
CA GLN A 257 7.64 11.32 18.19
C GLN A 257 6.72 11.32 16.97
N GLU A 258 6.45 12.51 16.46
CA GLU A 258 5.94 12.79 15.13
C GLU A 258 7.02 13.58 14.38
N CYS A 259 7.33 13.18 13.15
CA CYS A 259 8.32 13.81 12.28
C CYS A 259 9.77 13.76 12.79
N PHE A 260 10.16 14.62 13.72
CA PHE A 260 11.56 14.73 14.17
C PHE A 260 11.68 15.40 15.55
N GLY A 261 12.87 15.32 16.12
CA GLY A 261 13.22 16.09 17.33
C GLY A 261 13.54 15.25 18.55
N ASN A 262 13.56 13.93 18.48
CA ASN A 262 13.97 13.08 19.60
C ASN A 262 15.07 12.10 19.14
N GLU A 263 16.29 12.27 19.62
CA GLU A 263 17.48 11.50 19.25
C GLU A 263 17.35 9.97 19.49
N LYS A 264 16.31 9.52 20.21
CA LYS A 264 16.06 8.08 20.43
C LYS A 264 15.45 7.40 19.21
N PHE A 265 14.84 8.16 18.29
CA PHE A 265 14.09 7.67 17.16
C PHE A 265 14.72 8.13 15.84
N ILE A 266 14.30 7.53 14.75
CA ILE A 266 14.70 7.97 13.43
C ILE A 266 13.76 9.10 13.00
N ASP A 267 14.35 10.24 12.64
CA ASP A 267 13.61 11.36 12.07
C ASP A 267 13.03 10.99 10.70
N SER A 268 11.84 11.51 10.41
CA SER A 268 11.27 11.41 9.07
C SER A 268 12.12 12.15 8.04
N LEU A 269 12.12 11.68 6.80
CA LEU A 269 12.81 12.36 5.70
C LEU A 269 12.09 13.64 5.29
N ILE A 270 10.77 13.59 5.27
CA ILE A 270 9.87 14.71 4.97
C ILE A 270 8.69 14.65 5.94
N CYS A 271 8.28 15.81 6.43
CA CYS A 271 7.11 16.00 7.27
C CYS A 271 6.19 17.05 6.63
N TYR A 272 4.90 16.75 6.54
CA TYR A 272 3.90 17.62 5.95
C TYR A 272 2.96 18.21 7.03
N ASP A 273 2.97 19.52 7.16
CA ASP A 273 2.02 20.30 7.96
C ASP A 273 1.57 21.52 7.12
N PRO A 274 0.32 21.57 6.64
CA PRO A 274 -0.81 20.68 6.94
C PRO A 274 -0.67 19.27 6.34
N ALA A 275 -1.48 18.32 6.84
CA ALA A 275 -1.59 16.97 6.30
C ALA A 275 -2.00 16.99 4.81
N ILE A 276 -1.52 15.99 4.07
CA ILE A 276 -1.79 15.80 2.64
C ILE A 276 -2.43 14.43 2.33
N GLU A 277 -2.62 13.61 3.37
CA GLU A 277 -3.17 12.24 3.29
C GLU A 277 -2.43 11.37 2.24
N PRO A 278 -1.11 11.15 2.39
CA PRO A 278 -0.33 10.44 1.40
C PRO A 278 -0.85 9.02 1.21
N GLY A 279 -1.01 8.64 -0.06
CA GLY A 279 -1.35 7.28 -0.46
C GLY A 279 -0.13 6.47 -0.86
N GLY A 280 -0.27 5.70 -1.95
CA GLY A 280 0.82 4.91 -2.51
C GLY A 280 1.96 5.75 -3.05
N ILE A 281 3.17 5.20 -2.97
CA ILE A 281 4.39 5.82 -3.50
C ILE A 281 5.10 4.87 -4.47
N VAL A 282 5.82 5.45 -5.42
CA VAL A 282 6.64 4.70 -6.39
C VAL A 282 7.85 5.51 -6.81
N PHE A 283 8.99 4.87 -7.05
CA PHE A 283 10.09 5.50 -7.78
C PHE A 283 9.86 5.41 -9.27
N TYR A 284 9.97 6.54 -9.95
CA TYR A 284 9.86 6.63 -11.39
C TYR A 284 11.26 6.69 -12.01
N TYR A 285 11.57 5.71 -12.85
CA TYR A 285 12.86 5.58 -13.57
C TYR A 285 12.71 5.77 -15.07
N GLY A 286 11.48 6.04 -15.55
CA GLY A 286 11.23 6.22 -16.98
C GLY A 286 11.67 7.59 -17.50
N ASP A 287 11.81 7.71 -18.80
CA ASP A 287 12.19 8.94 -19.52
C ASP A 287 11.01 9.76 -20.06
N LYS A 288 9.81 9.17 -20.06
CA LYS A 288 8.60 9.81 -20.63
C LYS A 288 8.08 10.99 -19.81
N LEU A 289 8.15 10.88 -18.49
CA LEU A 289 7.83 11.97 -17.58
C LEU A 289 9.14 12.62 -17.16
N LYS A 290 9.28 13.93 -17.17
CA LYS A 290 10.49 14.66 -16.74
C LYS A 290 10.71 14.56 -15.21
N LEU A 291 10.59 13.32 -14.68
CA LEU A 291 10.62 12.98 -13.25
C LEU A 291 11.70 11.91 -12.96
N GLU A 292 12.74 11.82 -13.78
CA GLU A 292 13.80 10.81 -13.64
C GLU A 292 14.31 10.71 -12.19
N ASN A 293 14.40 9.48 -11.67
CA ASN A 293 14.86 9.17 -10.32
C ASN A 293 14.09 9.94 -9.23
N SER A 294 12.79 10.10 -9.41
CA SER A 294 11.92 10.81 -8.48
C SER A 294 10.98 9.87 -7.75
N LEU A 295 10.81 10.11 -6.45
CA LEU A 295 9.72 9.49 -5.68
C LEU A 295 8.42 10.22 -6.03
N VAL A 296 7.46 9.49 -6.57
CA VAL A 296 6.13 9.97 -6.91
C VAL A 296 5.15 9.45 -5.88
N MET A 297 4.28 10.30 -5.38
CA MET A 297 3.31 10.01 -4.35
C MET A 297 1.91 10.44 -4.81
N ALA A 298 0.91 9.61 -4.52
CA ALA A 298 -0.50 9.99 -4.57
C ALA A 298 -0.92 10.61 -3.22
N GLY A 299 -1.79 11.61 -3.24
CA GLY A 299 -2.32 12.28 -2.05
C GLY A 299 -3.52 13.13 -2.39
#